data_940866cd728ccd4639a9cd103d59e200
#
_entry.id   940866cd728ccd4639a9cd103d59e200
#
_cell.length_a   1.000
_cell.length_b   1.000
_cell.length_c   1.000
_cell.angle_alpha   90.00
_cell.angle_beta   90.00
_cell.angle_gamma   90.00
#
_symmetry.space_group_name_H-M   'P 1'
#
loop_
_entity.id
_entity.type
_entity.pdbx_description
1 polymer ?
#
loop_
_entity_poly.entity_id
_entity_poly.type
_entity_poly.pdbx_seq_one_letter_code
_entity_poly.pdbx_strand_id
1 'polypeptide(L)'
;MKSYTRLYLLLILFISVAFVFDQSTPTFEASDEAWHYGVLREIAAGRGLPVQRVGELTTYRQEGSQPPLYYYIGAALISWIDDYDSLSRYSYNPFGQVGVPGTTENVNMFRHTNLEEFPLTGVTLAVHVLRWFSILLGCGTVALTFFVAEALFPENGNLPIL
;
A
#
# COMPACT_ATOMS: atom_id res chain seq x y z
N MET A 1 -19.62 -5.78 -27.19
CA MET A 1 -18.99 -4.59 -26.60
C MET A 1 -17.52 -4.62 -27.02
N LYS A 2 -16.95 -3.51 -27.53
CA LYS A 2 -15.54 -3.51 -27.95
C LYS A 2 -14.65 -3.89 -26.77
N SER A 3 -13.57 -4.65 -27.00
CA SER A 3 -12.63 -5.14 -25.95
C SER A 3 -12.17 -4.03 -25.02
N TYR A 4 -11.75 -2.89 -25.54
CA TYR A 4 -11.33 -1.74 -24.74
C TYR A 4 -12.40 -1.17 -23.81
N THR A 5 -13.69 -1.24 -24.17
CA THR A 5 -14.77 -0.80 -23.26
C THR A 5 -14.81 -1.68 -22.00
N ARG A 6 -14.58 -2.98 -22.14
CA ARG A 6 -14.48 -3.90 -20.99
C ARG A 6 -13.29 -3.57 -20.11
N LEU A 7 -12.13 -3.33 -20.71
CA LEU A 7 -10.92 -2.91 -19.96
C LEU A 7 -11.16 -1.63 -19.17
N TYR A 8 -11.74 -0.59 -19.80
CA TYR A 8 -12.03 0.66 -19.09
C TYR A 8 -13.01 0.46 -17.93
N LEU A 9 -14.03 -0.35 -18.08
CA LEU A 9 -14.97 -0.66 -17.00
C LEU A 9 -14.27 -1.38 -15.84
N LEU A 10 -13.39 -2.35 -16.13
CA LEU A 10 -12.61 -3.05 -15.12
C LEU A 10 -11.66 -2.11 -14.38
N LEU A 11 -10.97 -1.23 -15.10
CA LEU A 11 -10.07 -0.24 -14.47
C LEU A 11 -10.84 0.76 -13.61
N ILE A 12 -11.98 1.27 -14.09
CA ILE A 12 -12.82 2.18 -13.31
C ILE A 12 -13.32 1.49 -12.04
N LEU A 13 -13.80 0.25 -12.14
CA LEU A 13 -14.24 -0.51 -10.98
C LEU A 13 -13.08 -0.73 -9.99
N PHE A 14 -11.93 -1.18 -10.48
CA PHE A 14 -10.74 -1.40 -9.65
C PHE A 14 -10.31 -0.12 -8.92
N ILE A 15 -10.17 0.99 -9.65
CA ILE A 15 -9.77 2.28 -9.07
C ILE A 15 -10.79 2.74 -8.03
N SER A 16 -12.10 2.63 -8.34
CA SER A 16 -13.15 3.05 -7.41
C SER A 16 -13.11 2.27 -6.09
N VAL A 17 -12.99 0.94 -6.19
CA VAL A 17 -12.91 0.08 -4.99
C VAL A 17 -11.62 0.36 -4.22
N ALA A 18 -10.47 0.41 -4.91
CA ALA A 18 -9.18 0.66 -4.27
C ALA A 18 -9.12 2.04 -3.59
N PHE A 19 -9.73 3.07 -4.20
CA PHE A 19 -9.82 4.40 -3.61
C PHE A 19 -10.71 4.42 -2.37
N VAL A 20 -11.85 3.71 -2.38
CA VAL A 20 -12.69 3.58 -1.19
C VAL A 20 -11.92 2.90 -0.06
N PHE A 21 -11.17 1.84 -0.35
CA PHE A 21 -10.30 1.21 0.65
C PHE A 21 -9.23 2.14 1.19
N ASP A 22 -8.55 2.90 0.32
CA ASP A 22 -7.55 3.89 0.72
C ASP A 22 -8.13 4.91 1.70
N GLN A 23 -9.31 5.45 1.40
CA GLN A 23 -9.95 6.48 2.23
C GLN A 23 -10.57 5.93 3.53
N SER A 24 -10.97 4.67 3.55
CA SER A 24 -11.64 4.05 4.70
C SER A 24 -10.68 3.34 5.66
N THR A 25 -9.45 3.04 5.22
CA THR A 25 -8.45 2.38 6.04
C THR A 25 -7.56 3.42 6.74
N PRO A 26 -7.62 3.54 8.08
CA PRO A 26 -6.76 4.48 8.80
C PRO A 26 -5.27 4.22 8.54
N THR A 27 -4.42 5.20 8.81
CA THR A 27 -2.97 5.10 8.61
C THR A 27 -2.40 3.93 9.41
N PHE A 28 -1.66 3.05 8.75
CA PHE A 28 -1.01 1.85 9.30
C PHE A 28 -1.93 0.70 9.73
N GLU A 29 -3.24 0.77 9.45
CA GLU A 29 -4.15 -0.36 9.73
C GLU A 29 -4.25 -1.36 8.58
N ALA A 30 -3.73 -1.05 7.39
CA ALA A 30 -3.54 -2.06 6.37
C ALA A 30 -2.42 -3.03 6.78
N SER A 31 -2.56 -4.31 6.41
CA SER A 31 -1.60 -5.34 6.79
C SER A 31 -0.16 -4.94 6.47
N ASP A 32 0.72 -5.01 7.46
CA ASP A 32 2.17 -4.74 7.40
C ASP A 32 2.57 -3.33 6.88
N GLU A 33 1.60 -2.45 6.60
CA GLU A 33 1.82 -1.11 6.05
C GLU A 33 2.81 -0.29 6.89
N ALA A 34 2.68 -0.36 8.22
CA ALA A 34 3.58 0.34 9.14
C ALA A 34 5.05 -0.11 8.97
N TRP A 35 5.26 -1.41 8.75
CA TRP A 35 6.60 -1.98 8.61
C TRP A 35 7.18 -1.69 7.23
N HIS A 36 6.37 -1.75 6.18
CA HIS A 36 6.75 -1.31 4.84
C HIS A 36 7.10 0.17 4.82
N TYR A 37 6.32 1.02 5.50
CA TYR A 37 6.64 2.44 5.65
C TYR A 37 7.98 2.65 6.36
N GLY A 38 8.30 1.84 7.37
CA GLY A 38 9.59 1.87 8.05
C GLY A 38 10.77 1.67 7.10
N VAL A 39 10.68 0.74 6.14
CA VAL A 39 11.70 0.53 5.09
C VAL A 39 11.83 1.76 4.19
N LEU A 40 10.71 2.27 3.69
CA LEU A 40 10.66 3.45 2.82
C LEU A 40 11.31 4.67 3.48
N ARG A 41 11.02 4.87 4.76
CA ARG A 41 11.57 5.97 5.55
C ARG A 41 13.09 5.87 5.72
N GLU A 42 13.65 4.68 5.95
CA GLU A 42 15.09 4.48 6.01
C GLU A 42 15.78 4.92 4.71
N ILE A 43 15.22 4.52 3.57
CA ILE A 43 15.75 4.85 2.25
C ILE A 43 15.55 6.34 1.95
N ALA A 44 14.36 6.90 2.19
CA ALA A 44 14.06 8.32 1.96
C ALA A 44 14.95 9.25 2.79
N ALA A 45 15.32 8.84 4.00
CA ALA A 45 16.25 9.55 4.86
C ALA A 45 17.74 9.39 4.44
N GLY A 46 18.03 8.71 3.33
CA GLY A 46 19.38 8.50 2.83
C GLY A 46 20.22 7.47 3.59
N ARG A 47 19.61 6.67 4.48
CA ARG A 47 20.32 5.63 5.25
C ARG A 47 20.53 4.33 4.43
N GLY A 48 19.96 4.25 3.23
CA GLY A 48 20.10 3.10 2.36
C GLY A 48 19.16 1.94 2.72
N LEU A 49 19.48 0.73 2.25
CA LEU A 49 18.66 -0.45 2.56
C LEU A 49 18.80 -0.84 4.03
N PRO A 50 17.70 -1.16 4.71
CA PRO A 50 17.72 -1.63 6.08
C PRO A 50 18.58 -2.89 6.24
N VAL A 51 19.35 -2.95 7.32
CA VAL A 51 20.13 -4.14 7.71
C VAL A 51 19.46 -4.76 8.92
N GLN A 52 18.90 -5.94 8.75
CA GLN A 52 18.30 -6.68 9.85
C GLN A 52 19.36 -7.31 10.74
N ARG A 53 19.18 -7.18 12.07
CA ARG A 53 20.03 -7.80 13.07
C ARG A 53 19.18 -8.55 14.08
N VAL A 54 19.63 -9.73 14.44
CA VAL A 54 18.95 -10.57 15.42
C VAL A 54 18.86 -9.84 16.78
N GLY A 55 17.64 -9.73 17.31
CA GLY A 55 17.38 -9.09 18.59
C GLY A 55 17.17 -7.57 18.56
N GLU A 56 17.37 -6.91 17.42
CA GLU A 56 17.04 -5.49 17.27
C GLU A 56 15.54 -5.30 16.93
N LEU A 57 14.88 -4.45 17.72
CA LEU A 57 13.53 -3.96 17.39
C LEU A 57 13.66 -2.75 16.46
N THR A 58 13.22 -2.91 15.24
CA THR A 58 13.24 -1.86 14.21
C THR A 58 11.83 -1.49 13.78
N THR A 59 11.64 -0.31 13.17
CA THR A 59 10.36 0.13 12.61
C THR A 59 9.97 -0.65 11.36
N TYR A 60 10.88 -1.40 10.75
CA TYR A 60 10.64 -2.17 9.52
C TYR A 60 10.58 -3.68 9.76
N ARG A 61 10.88 -4.19 10.96
CA ARG A 61 10.83 -5.62 11.33
C ARG A 61 11.38 -6.51 10.19
N GLN A 62 10.67 -7.59 9.82
CA GLN A 62 11.06 -8.52 8.75
C GLN A 62 10.99 -7.89 7.34
N GLU A 63 10.29 -6.78 7.14
CA GLU A 63 10.10 -6.16 5.82
C GLU A 63 11.39 -5.58 5.23
N GLY A 64 12.42 -5.41 6.04
CA GLY A 64 13.76 -5.04 5.56
C GLY A 64 14.42 -6.04 4.61
N SER A 65 13.88 -7.27 4.48
CA SER A 65 14.38 -8.32 3.56
C SER A 65 13.63 -8.41 2.23
N GLN A 66 12.62 -7.58 2.01
CA GLN A 66 11.81 -7.58 0.79
C GLN A 66 12.57 -7.04 -0.43
N PRO A 67 12.17 -7.41 -1.68
CA PRO A 67 12.77 -6.90 -2.90
C PRO A 67 12.78 -5.37 -2.97
N PRO A 68 13.92 -4.72 -3.25
CA PRO A 68 14.12 -3.31 -2.95
C PRO A 68 13.51 -2.31 -3.96
N LEU A 69 13.13 -2.76 -5.17
CA LEU A 69 12.72 -1.84 -6.25
C LEU A 69 11.52 -0.98 -5.86
N TYR A 70 10.48 -1.58 -5.29
CA TYR A 70 9.29 -0.87 -4.82
C TYR A 70 9.67 0.21 -3.80
N TYR A 71 10.54 -0.13 -2.86
CA TYR A 71 10.95 0.79 -1.79
C TYR A 71 11.80 1.95 -2.29
N TYR A 72 12.69 1.74 -3.26
CA TYR A 72 13.44 2.85 -3.85
C TYR A 72 12.54 3.85 -4.59
N ILE A 73 11.58 3.34 -5.37
CA ILE A 73 10.63 4.21 -6.07
C ILE A 73 9.71 4.92 -5.07
N GLY A 74 9.15 4.18 -4.12
CA GLY A 74 8.28 4.73 -3.08
C GLY A 74 9.00 5.77 -2.21
N ALA A 75 10.24 5.50 -1.79
CA ALA A 75 11.06 6.45 -1.04
C ALA A 75 11.31 7.75 -1.82
N ALA A 76 11.59 7.66 -3.13
CA ALA A 76 11.72 8.84 -3.98
C ALA A 76 10.41 9.64 -4.06
N LEU A 77 9.26 8.95 -4.14
CA LEU A 77 7.94 9.60 -4.19
C LEU A 77 7.59 10.35 -2.90
N ILE A 78 8.06 9.91 -1.74
CA ILE A 78 7.75 10.54 -0.44
C ILE A 78 8.90 11.40 0.11
N SER A 79 10.07 11.43 -0.51
CA SER A 79 11.27 12.12 0.01
C SER A 79 11.12 13.63 0.24
N TRP A 80 10.14 14.26 -0.39
CA TRP A 80 9.81 15.68 -0.24
C TRP A 80 8.80 15.97 0.88
N ILE A 81 8.22 14.92 1.48
CA ILE A 81 7.23 15.05 2.53
C ILE A 81 7.95 15.06 3.88
N ASP A 82 7.71 16.08 4.69
CA ASP A 82 8.20 16.13 6.05
C ASP A 82 7.39 15.16 6.93
N ASP A 83 8.05 14.12 7.43
CA ASP A 83 7.46 13.08 8.28
C ASP A 83 7.73 13.29 9.79
N TYR A 84 7.76 14.53 10.23
CA TYR A 84 8.06 14.96 11.61
C TYR A 84 7.26 14.21 12.68
N ASP A 85 6.06 13.75 12.35
CA ASP A 85 5.15 13.02 13.25
C ASP A 85 5.34 11.50 13.24
N SER A 86 6.29 10.98 12.45
CA SER A 86 6.41 9.54 12.18
C SER A 86 6.56 8.67 13.43
N LEU A 87 7.35 9.10 14.42
CA LEU A 87 7.56 8.30 15.65
C LEU A 87 6.27 8.22 16.49
N SER A 88 5.47 9.28 16.53
CA SER A 88 4.21 9.29 17.27
C SER A 88 3.16 8.35 16.66
N ARG A 89 3.23 8.11 15.34
CA ARG A 89 2.30 7.24 14.61
C ARG A 89 2.48 5.75 14.92
N TYR A 90 3.65 5.34 15.39
CA TYR A 90 3.87 3.97 15.87
C TYR A 90 3.37 3.73 17.31
N SER A 91 2.47 4.59 17.80
CA SER A 91 1.88 4.42 19.13
C SER A 91 0.78 3.36 19.12
N TYR A 92 1.05 2.20 19.73
CA TYR A 92 0.05 1.14 19.84
C TYR A 92 -1.17 1.57 20.63
N ASN A 93 -2.33 1.08 20.20
CA ASN A 93 -3.58 1.25 20.90
C ASN A 93 -3.66 0.26 22.09
N PRO A 94 -3.61 0.72 23.35
CA PRO A 94 -3.65 -0.18 24.51
C PRO A 94 -5.03 -0.82 24.74
N PHE A 95 -6.08 -0.33 24.06
CA PHE A 95 -7.45 -0.83 24.12
C PHE A 95 -7.83 -1.65 22.89
N GLY A 96 -6.89 -1.84 21.95
CA GLY A 96 -7.12 -2.57 20.72
C GLY A 96 -7.27 -4.08 20.99
N GLN A 97 -8.28 -4.70 20.37
CA GLN A 97 -8.53 -6.14 20.41
C GLN A 97 -8.09 -6.80 19.10
N VAL A 98 -6.92 -6.44 18.60
CA VAL A 98 -6.36 -6.96 17.35
C VAL A 98 -6.17 -8.48 17.43
N GLY A 99 -6.71 -9.19 16.45
CA GLY A 99 -6.59 -10.65 16.37
C GLY A 99 -7.45 -11.44 17.34
N VAL A 100 -8.38 -10.81 18.07
CA VAL A 100 -9.34 -11.51 18.94
C VAL A 100 -10.55 -11.94 18.10
N PRO A 101 -10.77 -13.25 17.89
CA PRO A 101 -11.90 -13.73 17.09
C PRO A 101 -13.25 -13.30 17.66
N GLY A 102 -14.14 -12.83 16.77
CA GLY A 102 -15.53 -12.50 17.12
C GLY A 102 -15.72 -11.17 17.84
N THR A 103 -14.67 -10.39 18.09
CA THR A 103 -14.82 -9.03 18.61
C THR A 103 -15.32 -8.08 17.50
N THR A 104 -16.24 -7.20 17.87
CA THR A 104 -16.70 -6.06 17.04
C THR A 104 -16.25 -4.73 17.63
N GLU A 105 -15.47 -4.78 18.70
CA GLU A 105 -14.97 -3.60 19.42
C GLU A 105 -13.74 -3.01 18.71
N ASN A 106 -12.98 -2.20 19.41
CA ASN A 106 -11.82 -1.49 18.84
C ASN A 106 -10.76 -2.48 18.33
N VAL A 107 -10.67 -2.61 17.00
CA VAL A 107 -9.72 -3.51 16.31
C VAL A 107 -8.48 -2.78 15.78
N ASN A 108 -8.41 -1.46 15.94
CA ASN A 108 -7.28 -0.67 15.46
C ASN A 108 -6.01 -1.01 16.25
N MET A 109 -4.92 -1.28 15.54
CA MET A 109 -3.63 -1.62 16.12
C MET A 109 -2.92 -0.37 16.65
N PHE A 110 -3.08 0.75 15.97
CA PHE A 110 -2.46 2.02 16.34
C PHE A 110 -3.48 3.03 16.87
N ARG A 111 -2.98 4.11 17.47
CA ARG A 111 -3.80 5.26 17.87
C ARG A 111 -3.97 6.20 16.71
N HIS A 112 -5.22 6.54 16.41
CA HIS A 112 -5.58 7.51 15.41
C HIS A 112 -5.90 8.86 16.03
N THR A 113 -5.55 9.93 15.33
CA THR A 113 -5.75 11.32 15.79
C THR A 113 -6.25 12.19 14.64
N ASN A 114 -6.59 13.43 14.92
CA ASN A 114 -6.97 14.42 13.92
C ASN A 114 -5.86 14.75 12.89
N LEU A 115 -4.64 14.26 13.09
CA LEU A 115 -3.55 14.35 12.08
C LEU A 115 -3.82 13.48 10.84
N GLU A 116 -4.87 12.65 10.86
CA GLU A 116 -5.31 11.85 9.70
C GLU A 116 -6.43 12.52 8.91
N GLU A 117 -6.92 13.66 9.40
CA GLU A 117 -7.96 14.43 8.72
C GLU A 117 -7.38 15.30 7.60
N PHE A 118 -8.24 15.65 6.64
CA PHE A 118 -7.87 16.60 5.58
C PHE A 118 -7.63 18.01 6.15
N PRO A 119 -6.61 18.74 5.69
CA PRO A 119 -5.66 18.41 4.62
C PRO A 119 -4.60 17.39 5.07
N LEU A 120 -4.34 16.39 4.22
CA LEU A 120 -3.36 15.35 4.49
C LEU A 120 -1.95 15.94 4.59
N THR A 121 -1.25 15.65 5.67
CA THR A 121 0.12 16.13 5.94
C THR A 121 0.98 15.04 6.57
N GLY A 122 2.28 15.24 6.64
CA GLY A 122 3.19 14.34 7.35
C GLY A 122 3.11 12.89 6.87
N VAL A 123 3.13 11.98 7.82
CA VAL A 123 3.05 10.53 7.56
C VAL A 123 1.76 10.14 6.84
N THR A 124 0.63 10.73 7.19
CA THR A 124 -0.64 10.41 6.53
C THR A 124 -0.58 10.71 5.03
N LEU A 125 -0.06 11.88 4.64
CA LEU A 125 0.13 12.20 3.23
C LEU A 125 1.09 11.20 2.55
N ALA A 126 2.21 10.87 3.21
CA ALA A 126 3.17 9.92 2.66
C ALA A 126 2.54 8.53 2.43
N VAL A 127 1.77 8.03 3.39
CA VAL A 127 1.05 6.76 3.27
C VAL A 127 0.05 6.78 2.11
N HIS A 128 -0.76 7.83 1.98
CA HIS A 128 -1.70 7.94 0.84
C HIS A 128 -0.98 8.01 -0.51
N VAL A 129 0.13 8.74 -0.61
CA VAL A 129 0.96 8.77 -1.84
C VAL A 129 1.44 7.36 -2.21
N LEU A 130 1.88 6.57 -1.24
CA LEU A 130 2.31 5.18 -1.47
C LEU A 130 1.14 4.26 -1.83
N ARG A 131 -0.02 4.43 -1.23
CA ARG A 131 -1.26 3.71 -1.59
C ARG A 131 -1.66 4.04 -3.03
N TRP A 132 -1.63 5.32 -3.44
CA TRP A 132 -1.93 5.71 -4.83
C TRP A 132 -0.92 5.15 -5.83
N PHE A 133 0.35 5.10 -5.46
CA PHE A 133 1.37 4.41 -6.26
C PHE A 133 1.07 2.91 -6.41
N SER A 134 0.66 2.25 -5.33
CA SER A 134 0.26 0.83 -5.35
C SER A 134 -1.01 0.61 -6.20
N ILE A 135 -1.99 1.51 -6.15
CA ILE A 135 -3.17 1.50 -7.02
C ILE A 135 -2.75 1.60 -8.49
N LEU A 136 -1.81 2.48 -8.83
CA LEU A 136 -1.29 2.61 -10.19
C LEU A 136 -0.64 1.31 -10.68
N LEU A 137 0.17 0.65 -9.85
CA LEU A 137 0.75 -0.66 -10.17
C LEU A 137 -0.34 -1.73 -10.33
N GLY A 138 -1.36 -1.70 -9.48
CA GLY A 138 -2.55 -2.56 -9.59
C GLY A 138 -3.30 -2.36 -10.90
N CYS A 139 -3.46 -1.12 -11.38
CA CYS A 139 -4.03 -0.84 -12.70
C CYS A 139 -3.23 -1.50 -13.82
N GLY A 140 -1.89 -1.43 -13.73
CA GLY A 140 -1.00 -2.14 -14.67
C GLY A 140 -1.24 -3.65 -14.65
N THR A 141 -1.37 -4.24 -13.46
CA THR A 141 -1.66 -5.67 -13.31
C THR A 141 -3.01 -6.04 -13.93
N VAL A 142 -4.08 -5.28 -13.66
CA VAL A 142 -5.41 -5.50 -14.25
C VAL A 142 -5.34 -5.42 -15.78
N ALA A 143 -4.67 -4.40 -16.33
CA ALA A 143 -4.55 -4.23 -17.78
C ALA A 143 -3.76 -5.37 -18.43
N LEU A 144 -2.62 -5.76 -17.85
CA LEU A 144 -1.80 -6.86 -18.36
C LEU A 144 -2.56 -8.19 -18.31
N THR A 145 -3.24 -8.47 -17.20
CA THR A 145 -4.08 -9.67 -17.06
C THR A 145 -5.18 -9.70 -18.11
N PHE A 146 -5.83 -8.55 -18.36
CA PHE A 146 -6.83 -8.43 -19.41
C PHE A 146 -6.27 -8.76 -20.79
N PHE A 147 -5.10 -8.20 -21.17
CA PHE A 147 -4.48 -8.50 -22.47
C PHE A 147 -4.02 -9.94 -22.59
N VAL A 148 -3.51 -10.54 -21.54
CA VAL A 148 -3.16 -11.97 -21.52
C VAL A 148 -4.41 -12.83 -21.71
N ALA A 149 -5.52 -12.51 -21.03
CA ALA A 149 -6.77 -13.23 -21.19
C ALA A 149 -7.33 -13.11 -22.62
N GLU A 150 -7.30 -11.92 -23.23
CA GLU A 150 -7.70 -11.72 -24.63
C GLU A 150 -6.84 -12.51 -25.62
N ALA A 151 -5.53 -12.64 -25.34
CA ALA A 151 -4.60 -13.40 -26.17
C ALA A 151 -4.85 -14.91 -26.06
N LEU A 152 -5.13 -15.41 -24.85
CA LEU A 152 -5.36 -16.84 -24.61
C LEU A 152 -6.77 -17.31 -25.00
N PHE A 153 -7.78 -16.43 -24.88
CA PHE A 153 -9.19 -16.74 -25.12
C PHE A 153 -9.83 -15.75 -26.11
N PRO A 154 -9.37 -15.73 -27.38
CA PRO A 154 -9.93 -14.83 -28.39
C PRO A 154 -11.40 -15.14 -28.63
N GLU A 155 -12.25 -14.10 -28.74
CA GLU A 155 -13.72 -14.23 -28.93
C GLU A 155 -14.10 -15.08 -30.13
N ASN A 156 -13.24 -15.22 -31.13
CA ASN A 156 -13.50 -15.98 -32.36
C ASN A 156 -13.12 -17.46 -32.28
N GLY A 157 -12.82 -17.99 -31.11
CA GLY A 157 -12.53 -19.42 -30.90
C GLY A 157 -11.24 -19.95 -31.55
N ASN A 158 -10.48 -19.10 -32.21
CA ASN A 158 -9.19 -19.47 -32.77
C ASN A 158 -8.12 -19.27 -31.68
N LEU A 159 -7.84 -20.33 -30.91
CA LEU A 159 -6.64 -20.35 -30.07
C LEU A 159 -5.42 -20.13 -30.98
N PRO A 160 -4.52 -19.20 -30.67
CA PRO A 160 -3.27 -19.13 -31.39
C PRO A 160 -2.56 -20.47 -31.17
N ILE A 161 -2.29 -21.18 -32.30
CA ILE A 161 -1.47 -22.38 -32.28
C ILE A 161 -0.03 -21.88 -32.00
N LEU A 162 0.45 -22.15 -30.79
CA LEU A 162 1.84 -21.94 -30.41
C LEU A 162 2.76 -22.97 -31.09
#